data_1b5cd17bc8f05e346fc07368be3be43c
#
_entry.id   1b5cd17bc8f05e346fc07368be3be43c
#
_cell.length_a   1.000
_cell.length_b   1.000
_cell.length_c   1.000
_cell.angle_alpha   90.00
_cell.angle_beta   90.00
_cell.angle_gamma   90.00
#
_symmetry.space_group_name_H-M   'P 1'
#
loop_
_entity.id
_entity.type
_entity.pdbx_description
1 polymer ?
#
loop_
_entity_poly.entity_id
_entity_poly.type
_entity_poly.pdbx_seq_one_letter_code
_entity_poly.pdbx_strand_id
1 'polypeptide(L)' 'MNNSESMLNELIKGIGMITELWMITYGSFKKQKLSDEEAIDHTKACMSVILHEMMASGKEKENDQS' A
#
# COMPACT_ATOMS: atom_id res chain seq x y z
N MET A 1 -23.43 -14.50 -2.65
CA MET A 1 -23.28 -14.70 -2.94
C MET A 1 -22.51 -14.60 -3.06
N ASN A 2 -22.20 -14.04 -2.58
CA ASN A 2 -21.58 -14.35 -3.25
C ASN A 2 -20.17 -14.13 -3.05
N ASN A 3 -19.19 -15.02 -3.36
CA ASN A 3 -17.76 -14.85 -3.27
C ASN A 3 -17.29 -13.64 -4.04
N SER A 4 -17.94 -13.36 -5.16
CA SER A 4 -17.59 -12.20 -5.98
C SER A 4 -17.77 -10.89 -5.23
N GLU A 5 -18.91 -10.74 -4.55
CA GLU A 5 -19.17 -9.54 -3.81
C GLU A 5 -18.20 -9.39 -2.66
N SER A 6 -17.93 -10.49 -1.99
CA SER A 6 -17.00 -10.50 -0.85
C SER A 6 -15.61 -10.09 -1.29
N MET A 7 -15.15 -10.65 -2.40
CA MET A 7 -13.84 -10.32 -2.95
C MET A 7 -13.77 -8.87 -3.38
N LEU A 8 -14.84 -8.38 -3.99
CA LEU A 8 -14.88 -6.98 -4.43
C LEU A 8 -14.82 -6.03 -3.23
N ASN A 9 -15.55 -6.35 -2.17
CA ASN A 9 -15.53 -5.54 -0.97
C ASN A 9 -14.16 -5.49 -0.34
N GLU A 10 -13.48 -6.64 -0.29
CA GLU A 10 -12.12 -6.68 0.25
C GLU A 10 -11.17 -5.85 -0.61
N LEU A 11 -11.33 -5.93 -1.92
CA LEU A 11 -10.49 -5.17 -2.83
C LEU A 11 -10.70 -3.67 -2.62
N ILE A 12 -11.95 -3.24 -2.49
CA ILE A 12 -12.26 -1.84 -2.27
C ILE A 12 -11.65 -1.34 -0.96
N LYS A 13 -11.76 -2.15 0.08
CA LYS A 13 -11.15 -1.80 1.36
C LYS A 13 -9.64 -1.68 1.24
N GLY A 14 -9.02 -2.61 0.52
CA GLY A 14 -7.58 -2.58 0.30
C GLY A 14 -7.13 -1.34 -0.43
N ILE A 15 -7.88 -0.97 -1.47
CA ILE A 15 -7.57 0.24 -2.24
C ILE A 15 -7.68 1.48 -1.35
N GLY A 16 -8.71 1.51 -0.50
CA GLY A 16 -8.90 2.64 0.42
C GLY A 16 -7.74 2.78 1.38
N MET A 17 -7.29 1.67 1.94
CA MET A 17 -6.17 1.68 2.86
C MET A 17 -4.89 2.13 2.18
N ILE A 18 -4.65 1.65 0.98
CA ILE A 18 -3.46 2.05 0.21
C ILE A 18 -3.51 3.53 -0.11
N THR A 19 -4.68 4.03 -0.48
CA THR A 19 -4.85 5.44 -0.79
C THR A 19 -4.55 6.31 0.42
N GLU A 20 -5.08 5.93 1.58
CA GLU A 20 -4.83 6.68 2.81
C GLU A 20 -3.36 6.69 3.15
N LEU A 21 -2.74 5.53 3.04
CA LEU A 21 -1.31 5.41 3.34
C LEU A 21 -0.50 6.28 2.39
N TRP A 22 -0.89 6.31 1.12
CA TRP A 22 -0.22 7.14 0.12
C TRP A 22 -0.31 8.62 0.51
N MET A 23 -1.49 9.07 0.90
CA MET A 23 -1.70 10.45 1.27
C MET A 23 -0.91 10.84 2.52
N ILE A 24 -0.88 9.97 3.51
CA ILE A 24 -0.14 10.22 4.73
C ILE A 24 1.36 10.31 4.43
N THR A 25 1.84 9.38 3.63
CA THR A 25 3.25 9.34 3.27
C THR A 25 3.64 10.57 2.47
N TYR A 26 2.84 10.92 1.48
CA TYR A 26 3.07 12.11 0.67
C TYR A 26 3.08 13.37 1.53
N GLY A 27 2.11 13.49 2.42
CA GLY A 27 2.04 14.63 3.32
C GLY A 27 3.26 14.74 4.20
N SER A 28 3.77 13.61 4.67
CA SER A 28 4.97 13.61 5.50
C SER A 28 6.18 14.13 4.73
N PHE A 29 6.33 13.71 3.48
CA PHE A 29 7.44 14.20 2.66
C PHE A 29 7.29 15.68 2.34
N LYS A 30 6.06 16.14 2.10
CA LYS A 30 5.83 17.56 1.84
C LYS A 30 6.21 18.42 3.04
N LYS A 31 6.01 17.91 4.24
CA LYS A 31 6.38 18.63 5.45
C LYS A 31 7.89 18.87 5.53
N GLN A 32 8.65 18.08 4.83
CA GLN A 32 10.11 18.23 4.81
C GLN A 32 10.58 19.19 3.73
N LYS A 33 9.64 19.95 3.17
CA LYS A 33 9.92 21.01 2.19
C LYS A 33 10.46 20.47 0.87
N LEU A 34 10.05 19.28 0.52
CA LEU A 34 10.35 18.73 -0.79
C LEU A 34 9.41 19.34 -1.82
N SER A 35 9.86 19.41 -3.07
CA SER A 35 8.98 19.81 -4.15
C SER A 35 7.92 18.75 -4.37
N ASP A 36 6.86 19.10 -5.09
CA ASP A 36 5.80 18.14 -5.39
C ASP A 36 6.37 16.92 -6.09
N GLU A 37 7.24 17.16 -7.05
CA GLU A 37 7.84 16.09 -7.84
C GLU A 37 8.67 15.15 -6.97
N GLU A 38 9.49 15.75 -6.10
CA GLU A 38 10.31 14.96 -5.19
C GLU A 38 9.47 14.17 -4.20
N ALA A 39 8.41 14.82 -3.67
CA ALA A 39 7.53 14.14 -2.74
C ALA A 39 6.83 12.96 -3.40
N ILE A 40 6.41 13.13 -4.64
CA ILE A 40 5.76 12.05 -5.37
C ILE A 40 6.74 10.90 -5.61
N ASP A 41 7.95 11.20 -6.01
CA ASP A 41 8.95 10.18 -6.26
C ASP A 41 9.27 9.39 -4.99
N HIS A 42 9.47 10.10 -3.88
CA HIS A 42 9.76 9.43 -2.61
C HIS A 42 8.58 8.62 -2.13
N THR A 43 7.37 9.14 -2.34
CA THR A 43 6.16 8.41 -1.93
C THR A 43 6.03 7.12 -2.72
N LYS A 44 6.27 7.17 -4.03
CA LYS A 44 6.22 5.98 -4.86
C LYS A 44 7.22 4.93 -4.40
N ALA A 45 8.43 5.35 -4.12
CA ALA A 45 9.47 4.43 -3.67
C ALA A 45 9.09 3.80 -2.33
N CYS A 46 8.60 4.61 -1.41
CA CYS A 46 8.20 4.14 -0.10
C CYS A 46 7.05 3.14 -0.19
N MET A 47 6.03 3.47 -1.00
CA MET A 47 4.89 2.59 -1.17
C MET A 47 5.29 1.28 -1.83
N SER A 48 6.23 1.34 -2.76
CA SER A 48 6.71 0.13 -3.42
C SER A 48 7.34 -0.82 -2.41
N VAL A 49 8.15 -0.28 -1.50
CA VAL A 49 8.78 -1.10 -0.46
C VAL A 49 7.73 -1.69 0.46
N ILE A 50 6.76 -0.89 0.88
CA ILE A 50 5.71 -1.36 1.78
C ILE A 50 4.91 -2.50 1.13
N LEU A 51 4.52 -2.31 -0.12
CA LEU A 51 3.75 -3.33 -0.82
C LEU A 51 4.56 -4.60 -1.00
N HIS A 52 5.84 -4.44 -1.30
CA HIS A 52 6.71 -5.59 -1.46
C HIS A 52 6.81 -6.39 -0.16
N GLU A 53 6.96 -5.71 0.95
CA GLU A 53 7.05 -6.36 2.25
C GLU A 53 5.75 -7.09 2.60
N MET A 54 4.63 -6.47 2.30
CA MET A 54 3.34 -7.09 2.57
C MET A 54 3.18 -8.38 1.76
N MET A 55 3.58 -8.34 0.50
CA MET A 55 3.48 -9.52 -0.36
C MET A 55 4.44 -10.62 0.08
N ALA A 56 5.65 -10.24 0.46
CA ALA A 56 6.63 -11.20 0.92
C ALA A 56 6.18 -11.87 2.21
N SER A 57 5.58 -11.07 3.11
CA SER A 57 5.07 -11.59 4.37
C SER A 57 3.98 -12.62 4.13
N GLY A 58 3.10 -12.35 3.17
CA GLY A 58 2.05 -13.27 2.81
C GLY A 58 2.60 -14.58 2.26
N LYS A 59 3.62 -14.47 1.42
CA LYS A 59 4.26 -15.65 0.87
C LYS A 59 4.92 -16.50 1.93
N GLU A 60 5.58 -15.86 2.89
CA GLU A 60 6.23 -16.59 3.96
C GLU A 60 5.23 -17.38 4.78
N LYS A 61 4.07 -16.79 5.04
CA LYS A 61 3.03 -17.46 5.78
C LYS A 61 2.54 -18.69 5.04
N GLU A 62 2.40 -18.59 3.73
CA GLU A 62 1.98 -19.71 2.94
C GLU A 62 2.99 -20.83 2.97
N ASN A 63 4.26 -20.48 2.91
CA ASN A 63 5.33 -21.48 2.95
C ASN A 63 5.34 -22.21 4.29
N ASP A 64 5.12 -21.48 5.36
CA ASP A 64 5.11 -22.07 6.69
C ASP A 64 4.01 -23.12 6.83
N GLN A 65 2.91 -22.91 6.16
CA GLN A 65 1.79 -23.83 6.26
C GLN A 65 1.99 -25.08 5.43
N SER A 66 2.85 -25.03 4.46
CA SER A 66 3.10 -26.20 3.65
C SER A 66 4.17 -27.07 4.30
#